data_27a66292c7141b74f93c0dce032b4047
#
_entry.id   27a66292c7141b74f93c0dce032b4047
#
_cell.length_a   1.000
_cell.length_b   1.000
_cell.length_c   1.000
_cell.angle_alpha   90.00
_cell.angle_beta   90.00
_cell.angle_gamma   90.00
#
_symmetry.space_group_name_H-M   'P 1'
#
loop_
_entity.id
_entity.type
_entity.pdbx_description
1 polymer ?
#
loop_
_entity_poly.entity_id
_entity_poly.type
_entity_poly.pdbx_seq_one_letter_code
_entity_poly.pdbx_strand_id
1 'polypeptide(L)'
;GWHIECSAMSLKHLGERFDIHGGGSDLIFPHHEAEIFQSECCLGHDPVVQYWIHNGMVNVDGEKMSKSLGNFWTISEALENVDPLVLRYTLINAPYRQPVDFNQVMIDDSETHHGRLVTCYGEGLAKFGRGASMNKECDWRMFPELVDAANRFEEGMDDDFNTRVALVEVQAVVKMLRGLLDDMVDYNEVTDDGVYIGPISDFIAGLIGWLSEFAGEVLGLLPEEADILEAIHSEESAKDEISQDVERLL
;
A
#
# COMPACT_ATOMS: atom_id res chain seq x y z
N GLY A 1 -33.31 7.60 16.87
CA GLY A 1 -32.39 7.04 17.83
C GLY A 1 -30.99 7.16 17.36
N TRP A 2 -30.44 6.11 16.77
CA TRP A 2 -29.03 5.98 16.37
C TRP A 2 -28.50 7.15 15.51
N HIS A 3 -29.23 7.58 14.46
CA HIS A 3 -28.78 8.64 13.55
C HIS A 3 -28.45 9.97 14.25
N ILE A 4 -29.25 10.37 15.26
CA ILE A 4 -29.05 11.63 15.99
C ILE A 4 -27.77 11.62 16.83
N GLU A 5 -27.30 10.43 17.24
CA GLU A 5 -26.05 10.29 17.98
C GLU A 5 -24.85 10.63 17.09
N CYS A 6 -24.86 10.11 15.85
CA CYS A 6 -23.82 10.42 14.86
C CYS A 6 -23.83 11.89 14.46
N SER A 7 -25.02 12.47 14.19
CA SER A 7 -25.17 13.90 13.90
C SER A 7 -24.63 14.77 15.04
N ALA A 8 -24.96 14.44 16.29
CA ALA A 8 -24.47 15.19 17.45
C ALA A 8 -22.96 15.03 17.70
N MET A 9 -22.41 13.83 17.49
CA MET A 9 -20.98 13.58 17.62
C MET A 9 -20.18 14.30 16.53
N SER A 10 -20.63 14.26 15.28
CA SER A 10 -20.01 14.98 14.17
C SER A 10 -19.98 16.47 14.44
N LEU A 11 -21.10 17.06 14.81
CA LEU A 11 -21.17 18.49 15.16
C LEU A 11 -20.23 18.84 16.32
N LYS A 12 -20.16 18.01 17.36
CA LYS A 12 -19.34 18.25 18.54
C LYS A 12 -17.83 18.17 18.25
N HIS A 13 -17.39 17.21 17.44
CA HIS A 13 -15.98 16.90 17.26
C HIS A 13 -15.38 17.45 15.97
N LEU A 14 -16.18 17.61 14.91
CA LEU A 14 -15.75 18.07 13.60
C LEU A 14 -16.23 19.47 13.26
N GLY A 15 -17.23 19.99 13.99
CA GLY A 15 -17.81 21.32 13.75
C GLY A 15 -19.03 21.29 12.83
N GLU A 16 -19.43 22.48 12.38
CA GLU A 16 -20.66 22.68 11.60
C GLU A 16 -20.50 22.22 10.14
N ARG A 17 -19.28 22.08 9.65
CA ARG A 17 -18.94 21.55 8.32
C ARG A 17 -17.67 20.71 8.42
N PHE A 18 -17.66 19.61 7.72
CA PHE A 18 -16.47 18.74 7.61
C PHE A 18 -16.38 18.10 6.22
N ASP A 19 -15.19 17.60 5.89
CA ASP A 19 -14.87 17.25 4.53
C ASP A 19 -15.44 15.89 4.12
N ILE A 20 -15.21 14.84 4.92
CA ILE A 20 -15.51 13.46 4.52
C ILE A 20 -16.33 12.76 5.60
N HIS A 21 -17.41 12.09 5.17
CA HIS A 21 -18.15 11.13 5.96
C HIS A 21 -18.27 9.81 5.19
N GLY A 22 -17.93 8.72 5.84
CA GLY A 22 -17.91 7.41 5.20
C GLY A 22 -18.67 6.34 5.98
N GLY A 23 -19.00 5.26 5.26
CA GLY A 23 -19.64 4.10 5.87
C GLY A 23 -19.92 3.01 4.85
N GLY A 24 -20.54 1.91 5.27
CA GLY A 24 -21.01 0.87 4.36
C GLY A 24 -22.14 1.36 3.47
N SER A 25 -22.27 0.78 2.30
CA SER A 25 -23.36 1.12 1.36
C SER A 25 -24.77 0.89 1.92
N ASP A 26 -24.90 0.04 2.93
CA ASP A 26 -26.15 -0.20 3.66
C ASP A 26 -26.54 0.97 4.59
N LEU A 27 -25.61 1.88 4.89
CA LEU A 27 -25.88 3.08 5.70
C LEU A 27 -26.39 4.27 4.88
N ILE A 28 -26.30 4.25 3.56
CA ILE A 28 -26.81 5.34 2.70
C ILE A 28 -28.23 5.67 3.11
N PHE A 29 -29.08 4.65 3.18
CA PHE A 29 -30.47 4.80 3.62
C PHE A 29 -30.83 3.72 4.65
N PRO A 30 -31.46 4.10 5.76
CA PRO A 30 -31.93 5.46 6.13
C PRO A 30 -30.94 6.29 6.96
N HIS A 31 -29.73 5.75 7.28
CA HIS A 31 -28.88 6.33 8.33
C HIS A 31 -28.28 7.68 7.91
N HIS A 32 -27.50 7.71 6.84
CA HIS A 32 -26.82 8.92 6.37
C HIS A 32 -27.82 9.97 5.84
N GLU A 33 -28.88 9.54 5.17
CA GLU A 33 -29.96 10.45 4.78
C GLU A 33 -30.60 11.15 6.00
N ALA A 34 -30.79 10.42 7.09
CA ALA A 34 -31.30 11.01 8.33
C ALA A 34 -30.30 11.97 8.98
N GLU A 35 -28.98 11.68 8.91
CA GLU A 35 -27.95 12.57 9.42
C GLU A 35 -27.87 13.87 8.61
N ILE A 36 -27.93 13.81 7.28
CA ILE A 36 -28.00 14.97 6.39
C ILE A 36 -29.18 15.84 6.80
N PHE A 37 -30.39 15.26 6.84
CA PHE A 37 -31.59 15.99 7.19
C PHE A 37 -31.52 16.63 8.58
N GLN A 38 -31.05 15.89 9.59
CA GLN A 38 -30.94 16.38 10.96
C GLN A 38 -29.94 17.53 11.09
N SER A 39 -28.76 17.38 10.48
CA SER A 39 -27.65 18.34 10.60
C SER A 39 -27.97 19.62 9.82
N GLU A 40 -28.41 19.52 8.58
CA GLU A 40 -28.71 20.66 7.72
C GLU A 40 -29.92 21.44 8.23
N CYS A 41 -30.98 20.77 8.69
CA CYS A 41 -32.12 21.44 9.30
C CYS A 41 -31.76 22.12 10.64
N CYS A 42 -30.89 21.52 11.44
CA CYS A 42 -30.48 22.10 12.72
C CYS A 42 -29.59 23.34 12.52
N LEU A 43 -28.68 23.31 11.57
CA LEU A 43 -27.70 24.36 11.34
C LEU A 43 -28.20 25.44 10.37
N GLY A 44 -29.21 25.14 9.56
CA GLY A 44 -29.80 26.08 8.60
C GLY A 44 -28.90 26.34 7.38
N HIS A 45 -27.97 25.46 7.08
CA HIS A 45 -27.11 25.52 5.88
C HIS A 45 -26.83 24.13 5.32
N ASP A 46 -26.51 24.07 4.04
CA ASP A 46 -26.12 22.89 3.26
C ASP A 46 -24.92 23.20 2.34
N PRO A 47 -24.08 22.22 2.00
CA PRO A 47 -23.96 20.93 2.68
C PRO A 47 -23.22 21.04 4.02
N VAL A 48 -23.54 20.15 4.95
CA VAL A 48 -22.77 19.95 6.19
C VAL A 48 -21.55 19.06 5.91
N VAL A 49 -21.72 18.02 5.09
CA VAL A 49 -20.66 17.12 4.65
C VAL A 49 -20.33 17.37 3.19
N GLN A 50 -19.06 17.58 2.87
CA GLN A 50 -18.61 17.86 1.49
C GLN A 50 -18.66 16.60 0.62
N TYR A 51 -18.13 15.49 1.11
CA TYR A 51 -17.98 14.25 0.36
C TYR A 51 -18.45 13.05 1.16
N TRP A 52 -19.28 12.22 0.53
CA TRP A 52 -19.78 10.97 1.10
C TRP A 52 -19.08 9.80 0.42
N ILE A 53 -18.45 8.92 1.21
CA ILE A 53 -17.75 7.74 0.72
C ILE A 53 -18.44 6.49 1.25
N HIS A 54 -18.91 5.62 0.35
CA HIS A 54 -19.60 4.39 0.72
C HIS A 54 -18.88 3.18 0.14
N ASN A 55 -18.40 2.32 1.04
CA ASN A 55 -17.76 1.07 0.64
C ASN A 55 -18.77 -0.08 0.48
N GLY A 56 -18.42 -1.02 -0.39
CA GLY A 56 -19.13 -2.28 -0.55
C GLY A 56 -19.00 -3.17 0.70
N MET A 57 -19.80 -4.22 0.72
CA MET A 57 -19.78 -5.21 1.80
C MET A 57 -18.61 -6.17 1.63
N VAL A 58 -18.12 -6.72 2.75
CA VAL A 58 -17.17 -7.83 2.73
C VAL A 58 -17.95 -9.14 2.77
N ASN A 59 -17.72 -9.98 1.79
CA ASN A 59 -18.22 -11.34 1.72
C ASN A 59 -17.09 -12.30 2.11
N VAL A 60 -17.43 -13.50 2.53
CA VAL A 60 -16.50 -14.60 2.76
C VAL A 60 -17.02 -15.80 1.99
N ASP A 61 -16.23 -16.30 1.05
CA ASP A 61 -16.60 -17.42 0.17
C ASP A 61 -17.96 -17.21 -0.56
N GLY A 62 -18.16 -15.98 -1.07
CA GLY A 62 -19.37 -15.60 -1.81
C GLY A 62 -20.60 -15.27 -0.95
N GLU A 63 -20.55 -15.46 0.37
CA GLU A 63 -21.63 -15.15 1.28
C GLU A 63 -21.34 -13.89 2.11
N LYS A 64 -22.38 -13.09 2.38
CA LYS A 64 -22.23 -11.90 3.22
C LYS A 64 -21.65 -12.30 4.59
N MET A 65 -20.54 -11.66 4.98
CA MET A 65 -19.95 -11.86 6.30
C MET A 65 -20.96 -11.49 7.39
N SER A 66 -21.30 -12.42 8.28
CA SER A 66 -22.18 -12.17 9.41
C SER A 66 -21.92 -13.11 10.58
N LYS A 67 -22.16 -12.62 11.80
CA LYS A 67 -22.04 -13.42 13.02
C LYS A 67 -23.01 -14.59 13.06
N SER A 68 -24.20 -14.42 12.46
CA SER A 68 -25.25 -15.46 12.45
C SER A 68 -24.92 -16.63 11.54
N LEU A 69 -24.09 -16.43 10.52
CA LEU A 69 -23.63 -17.48 9.59
C LEU A 69 -22.33 -18.16 10.07
N GLY A 70 -21.69 -17.61 11.11
CA GLY A 70 -20.43 -18.17 11.62
C GLY A 70 -19.23 -17.97 10.69
N ASN A 71 -19.37 -17.16 9.63
CA ASN A 71 -18.32 -16.81 8.68
C ASN A 71 -17.71 -15.40 8.96
N PHE A 72 -17.88 -14.93 10.19
CA PHE A 72 -17.40 -13.62 10.62
C PHE A 72 -15.95 -13.71 11.10
N TRP A 73 -15.07 -12.97 10.46
CA TRP A 73 -13.69 -12.77 10.89
C TRP A 73 -13.54 -11.38 11.52
N THR A 74 -12.99 -11.35 12.71
CA THR A 74 -12.52 -10.07 13.28
C THR A 74 -11.17 -9.71 12.65
N ILE A 75 -10.82 -8.43 12.67
CA ILE A 75 -9.48 -7.99 12.24
C ILE A 75 -8.40 -8.69 13.08
N SER A 76 -8.62 -8.89 14.37
CA SER A 76 -7.66 -9.59 15.25
C SER A 76 -7.43 -11.03 14.80
N GLU A 77 -8.48 -11.77 14.47
CA GLU A 77 -8.37 -13.15 13.96
C GLU A 77 -7.68 -13.20 12.58
N ALA A 78 -7.95 -12.23 11.71
CA ALA A 78 -7.26 -12.13 10.42
C ALA A 78 -5.75 -11.90 10.62
N LEU A 79 -5.37 -11.01 11.52
CA LEU A 79 -3.98 -10.67 11.84
C LEU A 79 -3.20 -11.79 12.57
N GLU A 80 -3.87 -12.80 13.10
CA GLU A 80 -3.20 -14.01 13.63
C GLU A 80 -2.62 -14.88 12.51
N ASN A 81 -3.15 -14.77 11.27
CA ASN A 81 -2.83 -15.66 10.16
C ASN A 81 -2.29 -14.94 8.92
N VAL A 82 -2.47 -13.63 8.81
CA VAL A 82 -2.11 -12.81 7.64
C VAL A 82 -1.30 -11.62 8.09
N ASP A 83 -0.19 -11.37 7.42
CA ASP A 83 0.61 -10.16 7.65
C ASP A 83 -0.24 -8.89 7.48
N PRO A 84 -0.11 -7.89 8.35
CA PRO A 84 -0.90 -6.65 8.28
C PRO A 84 -0.82 -5.92 6.94
N LEU A 85 0.35 -5.90 6.30
CA LEU A 85 0.56 -5.23 5.03
C LEU A 85 0.00 -6.04 3.87
N VAL A 86 0.04 -7.36 3.94
CA VAL A 86 -0.65 -8.25 3.00
C VAL A 86 -2.16 -8.07 3.11
N LEU A 87 -2.70 -8.02 4.33
CA LEU A 87 -4.13 -7.76 4.55
C LEU A 87 -4.54 -6.39 3.97
N ARG A 88 -3.72 -5.36 4.20
CA ARG A 88 -3.94 -4.03 3.61
C ARG A 88 -3.92 -4.09 2.07
N TYR A 89 -2.90 -4.74 1.49
CA TYR A 89 -2.81 -4.93 0.04
C TYR A 89 -4.07 -5.62 -0.51
N THR A 90 -4.51 -6.69 0.15
CA THR A 90 -5.71 -7.45 -0.22
C THR A 90 -6.95 -6.55 -0.30
N LEU A 91 -7.16 -5.72 0.71
CA LEU A 91 -8.34 -4.85 0.79
C LEU A 91 -8.31 -3.73 -0.27
N ILE A 92 -7.15 -3.12 -0.53
CA ILE A 92 -7.04 -2.04 -1.51
C ILE A 92 -6.90 -2.54 -2.96
N ASN A 93 -6.71 -3.84 -3.17
CA ASN A 93 -6.69 -4.46 -4.51
C ASN A 93 -8.10 -4.67 -5.11
N ALA A 94 -9.11 -4.08 -4.52
CA ALA A 94 -10.48 -4.10 -5.01
C ALA A 94 -11.08 -2.69 -4.99
N PRO A 95 -11.98 -2.35 -5.96
CA PRO A 95 -12.70 -1.09 -5.92
C PRO A 95 -13.55 -0.99 -4.64
N TYR A 96 -13.35 0.03 -3.83
CA TYR A 96 -13.99 0.13 -2.52
C TYR A 96 -15.53 0.15 -2.56
N ARG A 97 -16.13 0.63 -3.65
CA ARG A 97 -17.60 0.66 -3.82
C ARG A 97 -18.22 -0.71 -4.08
N GLN A 98 -17.41 -1.69 -4.47
CA GLN A 98 -17.91 -3.03 -4.80
C GLN A 98 -17.76 -3.98 -3.61
N PRO A 99 -18.63 -5.00 -3.50
CA PRO A 99 -18.41 -6.06 -2.53
C PRO A 99 -17.08 -6.77 -2.78
N VAL A 100 -16.34 -7.00 -1.71
CA VAL A 100 -15.08 -7.76 -1.74
C VAL A 100 -15.36 -9.17 -1.24
N ASP A 101 -15.02 -10.18 -2.04
CA ASP A 101 -15.09 -11.59 -1.62
C ASP A 101 -13.75 -11.99 -1.02
N PHE A 102 -13.64 -11.84 0.30
CA PHE A 102 -12.44 -12.14 1.06
C PHE A 102 -12.26 -13.65 1.20
N ASN A 103 -11.32 -14.21 0.47
CA ASN A 103 -11.02 -15.65 0.45
C ASN A 103 -9.51 -15.90 0.39
N GLN A 104 -9.12 -17.17 0.59
CA GLN A 104 -7.71 -17.56 0.63
C GLN A 104 -6.97 -17.26 -0.67
N VAL A 105 -7.60 -17.44 -1.82
CA VAL A 105 -6.97 -17.16 -3.13
C VAL A 105 -6.59 -15.68 -3.26
N MET A 106 -7.46 -14.79 -2.82
CA MET A 106 -7.20 -13.35 -2.84
C MET A 106 -6.05 -12.97 -1.90
N ILE A 107 -5.94 -13.64 -0.76
CA ILE A 107 -4.84 -13.45 0.20
C ILE A 107 -3.53 -13.94 -0.40
N ASP A 108 -3.49 -15.17 -0.95
CA ASP A 108 -2.29 -15.78 -1.53
C ASP A 108 -1.75 -14.94 -2.73
N ASP A 109 -2.65 -14.43 -3.57
CA ASP A 109 -2.28 -13.52 -4.66
C ASP A 109 -1.68 -12.20 -4.12
N SER A 110 -2.29 -11.65 -3.09
CA SER A 110 -1.81 -10.41 -2.45
C SER A 110 -0.47 -10.63 -1.77
N GLU A 111 -0.27 -11.75 -1.09
CA GLU A 111 1.00 -12.14 -0.48
C GLU A 111 2.11 -12.24 -1.53
N THR A 112 1.81 -12.86 -2.68
CA THR A 112 2.75 -12.96 -3.79
C THR A 112 3.14 -11.58 -4.34
N HIS A 113 2.17 -10.71 -4.58
CA HIS A 113 2.42 -9.38 -5.14
C HIS A 113 3.10 -8.44 -4.15
N HIS A 114 2.66 -8.45 -2.90
CA HIS A 114 3.26 -7.68 -1.82
C HIS A 114 4.68 -8.16 -1.51
N GLY A 115 4.90 -9.48 -1.44
CA GLY A 115 6.23 -10.05 -1.23
C GLY A 115 7.22 -9.64 -2.31
N ARG A 116 6.81 -9.62 -3.58
CA ARG A 116 7.65 -9.11 -4.68
C ARG A 116 8.01 -7.64 -4.51
N LEU A 117 7.06 -6.80 -4.09
CA LEU A 117 7.28 -5.38 -3.82
C LEU A 117 8.35 -5.22 -2.74
N VAL A 118 8.15 -5.83 -1.56
CA VAL A 118 9.04 -5.69 -0.40
C VAL A 118 10.43 -6.24 -0.69
N THR A 119 10.53 -7.43 -1.30
CA THR A 119 11.81 -8.04 -1.65
C THR A 119 12.58 -7.18 -2.66
N CYS A 120 11.93 -6.76 -3.74
CA CYS A 120 12.58 -5.97 -4.79
C CYS A 120 13.03 -4.60 -4.27
N TYR A 121 12.16 -3.92 -3.51
CA TYR A 121 12.49 -2.66 -2.86
C TYR A 121 13.67 -2.81 -1.90
N GLY A 122 13.65 -3.84 -1.05
CA GLY A 122 14.69 -4.11 -0.07
C GLY A 122 16.05 -4.42 -0.72
N GLU A 123 16.09 -5.27 -1.75
CA GLU A 123 17.32 -5.54 -2.49
C GLU A 123 17.88 -4.27 -3.15
N GLY A 124 17.01 -3.43 -3.73
CA GLY A 124 17.40 -2.14 -4.28
C GLY A 124 17.98 -1.23 -3.21
N LEU A 125 17.29 -1.11 -2.08
CA LEU A 125 17.70 -0.30 -0.94
C LEU A 125 19.04 -0.75 -0.35
N ALA A 126 19.27 -2.07 -0.19
CA ALA A 126 20.50 -2.62 0.34
C ALA A 126 21.70 -2.37 -0.60
N LYS A 127 21.50 -2.50 -1.91
CA LYS A 127 22.57 -2.33 -2.91
C LYS A 127 22.85 -0.86 -3.24
N PHE A 128 21.83 -0.01 -3.29
CA PHE A 128 21.92 1.37 -3.77
C PHE A 128 21.58 2.44 -2.74
N GLY A 129 20.93 2.06 -1.63
CA GLY A 129 20.48 3.00 -0.58
C GLY A 129 21.55 3.43 0.42
N ARG A 130 22.69 2.72 0.55
CA ARG A 130 23.66 2.96 1.63
C ARG A 130 24.96 3.67 1.26
N GLY A 131 25.26 3.93 0.01
CA GLY A 131 26.64 4.34 -0.23
C GLY A 131 26.89 5.22 -1.42
N ALA A 132 26.09 5.11 -2.41
CA ALA A 132 26.26 5.93 -3.58
C ALA A 132 25.73 7.31 -3.27
N SER A 133 26.61 8.26 -3.06
CA SER A 133 26.34 9.66 -3.33
C SER A 133 24.89 10.16 -3.10
N MET A 134 24.22 9.69 -2.03
CA MET A 134 22.96 10.29 -1.54
C MET A 134 23.16 11.74 -1.04
N ASN A 135 24.25 12.40 -1.41
CA ASN A 135 24.44 13.83 -1.33
C ASN A 135 23.77 14.60 -2.49
N LYS A 136 23.11 13.90 -3.41
CA LYS A 136 22.10 14.43 -4.30
C LYS A 136 20.91 13.52 -4.20
N GLU A 137 19.83 14.01 -3.61
CA GLU A 137 18.48 13.50 -3.78
C GLU A 137 18.29 13.18 -5.26
N CYS A 138 18.36 11.90 -5.63
CA CYS A 138 18.02 11.48 -6.97
C CYS A 138 16.51 11.53 -7.05
N ASP A 139 15.99 12.68 -7.44
CA ASP A 139 14.56 12.92 -7.58
C ASP A 139 14.05 12.08 -8.76
N TRP A 140 13.17 11.13 -8.50
CA TRP A 140 12.52 10.32 -9.52
C TRP A 140 11.86 11.17 -10.61
N ARG A 141 11.50 12.42 -10.31
CA ARG A 141 10.95 13.39 -11.26
C ARG A 141 11.89 13.77 -12.39
N MET A 142 13.16 13.38 -12.29
CA MET A 142 14.14 13.55 -13.38
C MET A 142 13.98 12.52 -14.50
N PHE A 143 13.20 11.45 -14.26
CA PHE A 143 13.03 10.34 -15.20
C PHE A 143 11.61 10.37 -15.80
N PRO A 144 11.47 10.62 -17.11
CA PRO A 144 10.16 10.73 -17.77
C PRO A 144 9.27 9.51 -17.54
N GLU A 145 9.85 8.30 -17.54
CA GLU A 145 9.13 7.05 -17.34
C GLU A 145 8.48 6.98 -15.95
N LEU A 146 9.16 7.51 -14.92
CA LEU A 146 8.64 7.55 -13.55
C LEU A 146 7.63 8.69 -13.36
N VAL A 147 7.81 9.79 -14.07
CA VAL A 147 6.80 10.87 -14.11
C VAL A 147 5.52 10.35 -14.76
N ASP A 148 5.62 9.62 -15.87
CA ASP A 148 4.45 9.02 -16.52
C ASP A 148 3.75 7.99 -15.64
N ALA A 149 4.50 7.17 -14.88
CA ALA A 149 3.94 6.24 -13.91
C ALA A 149 3.23 6.97 -12.75
N ALA A 150 3.82 8.06 -12.24
CA ALA A 150 3.21 8.89 -11.21
C ALA A 150 1.90 9.53 -11.69
N ASN A 151 1.89 10.09 -12.90
CA ASN A 151 0.68 10.67 -13.48
C ASN A 151 -0.45 9.63 -13.60
N ARG A 152 -0.15 8.41 -14.08
CA ARG A 152 -1.16 7.35 -14.16
C ARG A 152 -1.62 6.86 -12.79
N PHE A 153 -0.72 6.82 -11.80
CA PHE A 153 -1.08 6.54 -10.42
C PHE A 153 -2.06 7.60 -9.89
N GLU A 154 -1.72 8.88 -10.05
CA GLU A 154 -2.55 10.00 -9.61
C GLU A 154 -3.90 10.03 -10.33
N GLU A 155 -3.91 9.85 -11.67
CA GLU A 155 -5.15 9.73 -12.45
C GLU A 155 -6.05 8.61 -11.94
N GLY A 156 -5.47 7.45 -11.54
CA GLY A 156 -6.22 6.36 -10.93
C GLY A 156 -6.78 6.74 -9.56
N MET A 157 -6.02 7.45 -8.73
CA MET A 157 -6.49 7.90 -7.42
C MET A 157 -7.53 9.02 -7.53
N ASP A 158 -7.42 9.90 -8.53
CA ASP A 158 -8.38 10.95 -8.82
C ASP A 158 -9.70 10.40 -9.39
N ASP A 159 -9.65 9.23 -10.04
CA ASP A 159 -10.84 8.50 -10.48
C ASP A 159 -11.46 7.68 -9.34
N ASP A 160 -12.03 8.40 -8.37
CA ASP A 160 -12.78 7.81 -7.23
C ASP A 160 -11.96 6.83 -6.39
N PHE A 161 -10.69 7.17 -6.12
CA PHE A 161 -9.76 6.31 -5.37
C PHE A 161 -9.61 4.90 -5.97
N ASN A 162 -9.38 4.81 -7.27
CA ASN A 162 -9.18 3.54 -7.97
C ASN A 162 -7.79 2.94 -7.64
N THR A 163 -7.65 2.49 -6.39
CA THR A 163 -6.42 1.90 -5.85
C THR A 163 -5.93 0.71 -6.66
N ARG A 164 -6.81 0.04 -7.39
CA ARG A 164 -6.43 -1.07 -8.27
C ARG A 164 -5.57 -0.60 -9.44
N VAL A 165 -5.91 0.55 -10.05
CA VAL A 165 -5.08 1.18 -11.09
C VAL A 165 -3.76 1.64 -10.49
N ALA A 166 -3.78 2.27 -9.32
CA ALA A 166 -2.58 2.67 -8.61
C ALA A 166 -1.64 1.48 -8.33
N LEU A 167 -2.16 0.34 -7.90
CA LEU A 167 -1.37 -0.88 -7.68
C LEU A 167 -0.76 -1.46 -8.97
N VAL A 168 -1.42 -1.30 -10.12
CA VAL A 168 -0.85 -1.70 -11.42
C VAL A 168 0.43 -0.90 -11.71
N GLU A 169 0.43 0.40 -11.44
CA GLU A 169 1.63 1.24 -11.63
C GLU A 169 2.74 0.87 -10.63
N VAL A 170 2.40 0.60 -9.37
CA VAL A 170 3.38 0.08 -8.39
C VAL A 170 4.03 -1.20 -8.90
N GLN A 171 3.25 -2.17 -9.40
CA GLN A 171 3.79 -3.43 -9.92
C GLN A 171 4.60 -3.23 -11.21
N ALA A 172 4.26 -2.24 -12.04
CA ALA A 172 5.05 -1.88 -13.21
C ALA A 172 6.43 -1.34 -12.83
N VAL A 173 6.50 -0.46 -11.82
CA VAL A 173 7.77 0.07 -11.29
C VAL A 173 8.60 -1.03 -10.61
N VAL A 174 7.97 -1.92 -9.83
CA VAL A 174 8.63 -3.11 -9.24
C VAL A 174 9.25 -3.98 -10.35
N LYS A 175 8.53 -4.19 -11.44
CA LYS A 175 9.05 -4.98 -12.58
C LYS A 175 10.25 -4.30 -13.26
N MET A 176 10.24 -2.98 -13.41
CA MET A 176 11.39 -2.23 -13.95
C MET A 176 12.60 -2.37 -13.02
N LEU A 177 12.41 -2.17 -11.72
CA LEU A 177 13.47 -2.33 -10.73
C LEU A 177 14.05 -3.75 -10.73
N ARG A 178 13.21 -4.79 -10.74
CA ARG A 178 13.64 -6.20 -10.79
C ARG A 178 14.47 -6.47 -12.02
N GLY A 179 14.04 -6.03 -13.22
CA GLY A 179 14.80 -6.22 -14.45
C GLY A 179 16.19 -5.63 -14.38
N LEU A 180 16.34 -4.44 -13.83
CA LEU A 180 17.66 -3.80 -13.66
C LEU A 180 18.52 -4.52 -12.62
N LEU A 181 17.94 -4.96 -11.50
CA LEU A 181 18.68 -5.71 -10.47
C LEU A 181 19.18 -7.06 -10.98
N ASP A 182 18.41 -7.75 -11.83
CA ASP A 182 18.78 -9.01 -12.44
C ASP A 182 19.88 -8.82 -13.51
N ASP A 183 19.77 -7.78 -14.35
CA ASP A 183 20.75 -7.46 -15.40
C ASP A 183 22.10 -6.99 -14.82
N MET A 184 22.11 -6.37 -13.63
CA MET A 184 23.34 -5.85 -13.00
C MET A 184 24.26 -6.91 -12.41
N VAL A 185 23.87 -8.16 -12.36
CA VAL A 185 24.77 -9.27 -11.98
C VAL A 185 25.99 -9.35 -12.93
N ASP A 186 25.87 -8.84 -14.17
CA ASP A 186 26.91 -8.85 -15.18
C ASP A 186 27.71 -7.52 -15.33
N TYR A 187 27.27 -6.42 -14.67
CA TYR A 187 27.89 -5.08 -14.79
C TYR A 187 28.64 -4.70 -13.52
N ASN A 188 29.90 -5.10 -13.41
CA ASN A 188 30.81 -4.81 -12.30
C ASN A 188 31.47 -3.42 -12.40
N GLU A 189 30.76 -2.32 -12.55
CA GLU A 189 31.31 -1.00 -12.26
C GLU A 189 31.04 -0.63 -10.79
N VAL A 190 31.81 -1.27 -9.92
CA VAL A 190 31.78 -1.01 -8.47
C VAL A 190 33.04 -0.22 -8.12
N THR A 191 32.90 0.86 -7.37
CA THR A 191 34.07 1.56 -6.79
C THR A 191 34.78 0.68 -5.76
N ASP A 192 36.02 1.04 -5.41
CA ASP A 192 36.81 0.35 -4.37
C ASP A 192 36.08 0.24 -3.02
N ASP A 193 35.08 1.10 -2.78
CA ASP A 193 34.23 1.12 -1.59
C ASP A 193 32.91 0.34 -1.77
N GLY A 194 32.75 -0.38 -2.87
CA GLY A 194 31.54 -1.20 -3.12
C GLY A 194 30.33 -0.43 -3.65
N VAL A 195 30.50 0.78 -4.14
CA VAL A 195 29.40 1.66 -4.58
C VAL A 195 29.25 1.59 -6.11
N TYR A 196 28.04 1.34 -6.58
CA TYR A 196 27.67 1.45 -7.99
C TYR A 196 27.53 2.91 -8.41
N ILE A 197 28.21 3.33 -9.48
CA ILE A 197 28.11 4.70 -10.00
C ILE A 197 27.73 4.67 -11.47
N GLY A 198 26.80 5.55 -11.86
CA GLY A 198 26.44 5.79 -13.25
C GLY A 198 24.96 6.10 -13.46
N PRO A 199 24.56 6.39 -14.69
CA PRO A 199 23.16 6.71 -15.01
C PRO A 199 22.15 5.63 -14.60
N ILE A 200 22.56 4.36 -14.58
CA ILE A 200 21.71 3.23 -14.16
C ILE A 200 21.50 3.25 -12.65
N SER A 201 22.53 3.55 -11.85
CA SER A 201 22.40 3.66 -10.41
C SER A 201 21.48 4.82 -9.99
N ASP A 202 21.57 5.95 -10.70
CA ASP A 202 20.69 7.09 -10.49
C ASP A 202 19.23 6.74 -10.82
N PHE A 203 19.00 5.98 -11.89
CA PHE A 203 17.66 5.52 -12.24
C PHE A 203 17.10 4.52 -11.23
N ILE A 204 17.92 3.57 -10.74
CA ILE A 204 17.52 2.65 -9.67
C ILE A 204 17.17 3.43 -8.38
N ALA A 205 17.97 4.41 -8.01
CA ALA A 205 17.65 5.27 -6.87
C ALA A 205 16.32 6.03 -7.08
N GLY A 206 16.06 6.49 -8.31
CA GLY A 206 14.77 7.07 -8.69
C GLY A 206 13.60 6.10 -8.53
N LEU A 207 13.75 4.83 -8.95
CA LEU A 207 12.74 3.78 -8.78
C LEU A 207 12.46 3.50 -7.30
N ILE A 208 13.50 3.43 -6.47
CA ILE A 208 13.38 3.26 -5.02
C ILE A 208 12.63 4.44 -4.40
N GLY A 209 13.00 5.68 -4.75
CA GLY A 209 12.33 6.90 -4.27
C GLY A 209 10.86 6.94 -4.68
N TRP A 210 10.54 6.57 -5.92
CA TRP A 210 9.17 6.46 -6.40
C TRP A 210 8.35 5.43 -5.59
N LEU A 211 8.90 4.25 -5.36
CA LEU A 211 8.24 3.21 -4.57
C LEU A 211 8.06 3.62 -3.11
N SER A 212 9.04 4.31 -2.51
CA SER A 212 8.93 4.85 -1.16
C SER A 212 7.77 5.83 -1.05
N GLU A 213 7.63 6.78 -1.98
CA GLU A 213 6.57 7.78 -1.99
C GLU A 213 5.19 7.14 -2.24
N PHE A 214 5.02 6.42 -3.34
CA PHE A 214 3.69 5.95 -3.76
C PHE A 214 3.26 4.63 -3.08
N ALA A 215 4.13 3.65 -3.00
CA ALA A 215 3.79 2.40 -2.33
C ALA A 215 3.93 2.50 -0.79
N GLY A 216 4.93 3.24 -0.29
CA GLY A 216 5.18 3.45 1.13
C GLY A 216 4.26 4.49 1.73
N GLU A 217 4.48 5.77 1.42
CA GLU A 217 3.79 6.87 2.10
C GLU A 217 2.31 6.99 1.71
N VAL A 218 1.96 6.85 0.42
CA VAL A 218 0.57 7.00 -0.03
C VAL A 218 -0.26 5.75 0.25
N LEU A 219 0.19 4.57 -0.18
CA LEU A 219 -0.58 3.32 0.01
C LEU A 219 -0.30 2.62 1.34
N GLY A 220 0.81 2.92 2.01
CA GLY A 220 1.20 2.30 3.28
C GLY A 220 1.47 0.80 3.14
N LEU A 221 2.18 0.39 2.09
CA LEU A 221 2.45 -1.01 1.74
C LEU A 221 3.89 -1.45 2.04
N LEU A 222 4.78 -0.53 2.40
CA LEU A 222 6.15 -0.87 2.75
C LEU A 222 6.31 -0.91 4.28
N PRO A 223 7.06 -1.90 4.82
CA PRO A 223 7.54 -1.86 6.20
C PRO A 223 8.51 -0.70 6.41
N GLU A 224 8.85 -0.43 7.68
CA GLU A 224 9.92 0.52 7.99
C GLU A 224 11.25 0.07 7.34
N GLU A 225 11.99 1.01 6.76
CA GLU A 225 13.25 0.71 6.05
C GLU A 225 14.26 -0.05 6.95
N ALA A 226 14.28 0.27 8.24
CA ALA A 226 15.14 -0.39 9.20
C ALA A 226 14.83 -1.89 9.31
N ASP A 227 13.55 -2.26 9.36
CA ASP A 227 13.09 -3.64 9.46
C ASP A 227 13.43 -4.42 8.17
N ILE A 228 13.25 -3.79 7.01
CA ILE A 228 13.62 -4.38 5.72
C ILE A 228 15.11 -4.69 5.66
N LEU A 229 15.95 -3.73 6.04
CA LEU A 229 17.40 -3.89 6.00
C LEU A 229 17.90 -4.91 7.03
N GLU A 230 17.29 -5.00 8.21
CA GLU A 230 17.61 -6.02 9.21
C GLU A 230 17.27 -7.43 8.69
N ALA A 231 16.13 -7.60 8.05
CA ALA A 231 15.72 -8.86 7.45
C ALA A 231 16.73 -9.35 6.37
N ILE A 232 17.16 -8.45 5.48
CA ILE A 232 18.14 -8.77 4.42
C ILE A 232 19.48 -9.18 5.03
N HIS A 233 20.01 -8.44 6.01
CA HIS A 233 21.28 -8.78 6.66
C HIS A 233 21.23 -10.13 7.39
N SER A 234 20.10 -10.46 8.01
CA SER A 234 19.94 -11.75 8.67
C SER A 234 19.95 -12.90 7.67
N GLU A 235 19.33 -12.74 6.50
CA GLU A 235 19.35 -13.74 5.41
C GLU A 235 20.74 -13.90 4.78
N GLU A 236 21.46 -12.82 4.55
CA GLU A 236 22.84 -12.87 4.03
C GLU A 236 23.77 -13.57 5.01
N SER A 237 23.69 -13.22 6.30
CA SER A 237 24.49 -13.87 7.35
C SER A 237 24.20 -15.37 7.45
N ALA A 238 22.96 -15.79 7.34
CA ALA A 238 22.58 -17.20 7.36
C ALA A 238 23.10 -17.96 6.12
N LYS A 239 23.10 -17.33 4.93
CA LYS A 239 23.66 -17.90 3.70
C LYS A 239 25.20 -18.07 3.80
N ASP A 240 25.89 -17.10 4.40
CA ASP A 240 27.34 -17.15 4.61
C ASP A 240 27.74 -18.26 5.59
N GLU A 241 26.98 -18.43 6.69
CA GLU A 241 27.20 -19.52 7.64
C GLU A 241 27.02 -20.90 6.99
N ILE A 242 25.96 -21.09 6.19
CA ILE A 242 25.73 -22.33 5.45
C ILE A 242 26.85 -22.59 4.44
N SER A 243 27.31 -21.56 3.71
CA SER A 243 28.41 -21.68 2.76
C SER A 243 29.72 -22.12 3.43
N GLN A 244 30.05 -21.51 4.59
CA GLN A 244 31.23 -21.88 5.38
C GLN A 244 31.14 -23.31 5.95
N ASP A 245 29.96 -23.75 6.36
CA ASP A 245 29.75 -25.11 6.86
C ASP A 245 29.82 -26.15 5.73
N VAL A 246 29.34 -25.83 4.52
CA VAL A 246 29.53 -26.69 3.33
C VAL A 246 31.02 -26.80 2.97
N GLU A 247 31.77 -25.69 2.98
CA GLU A 247 33.22 -25.73 2.73
C GLU A 247 34.02 -26.52 3.78
N ARG A 248 33.55 -26.57 5.02
CA ARG A 248 34.15 -27.40 6.09
C ARG A 248 33.88 -28.90 5.95
N LEU A 249 32.81 -29.26 5.24
CA LEU A 249 32.40 -30.64 5.02
C LEU A 249 32.97 -31.28 3.74
N LEU A 250 33.51 -30.45 2.84
CA LEU A 250 34.24 -30.87 1.62
C LEU A 250 35.72 -30.93 1.87
#